data_8c0cce522ad81217a078c006b2afb571
#
_entry.id   8c0cce522ad81217a078c006b2afb571
#
_cell.length_a   1.000
_cell.length_b   1.000
_cell.length_c   1.000
_cell.angle_alpha   90.00
_cell.angle_beta   90.00
_cell.angle_gamma   90.00
#
_symmetry.space_group_name_H-M   'P 1'
#
loop_
_entity.id
_entity.type
_entity.pdbx_description
1 polymer ?
#
loop_
_entity_poly.entity_id
_entity_poly.type
_entity_poly.pdbx_seq_one_letter_code
_entity_poly.pdbx_strand_id
1 'polypeptide(L)'
;LNKEDLLKMIPDADRIKDSLEKNLKKNKLSATSKNGMVTAVINYQQEITDLVIDNRLLDPTKAGALKASLVEALNQAIKSSRNKMLEETARAIKLI
;
A
#
# COMPACT_ATOMS: atom_id res chain seq x y z
N LEU A 1 11.30 -11.36 12.23
CA LEU A 1 9.91 -11.47 12.68
C LEU A 1 8.97 -10.82 11.69
N ASN A 2 7.84 -11.41 11.47
CA ASN A 2 6.76 -10.83 10.68
C ASN A 2 5.60 -10.42 11.60
N LYS A 3 4.54 -9.87 11.00
CA LYS A 3 3.35 -9.42 11.75
C LYS A 3 2.75 -10.53 12.58
N GLU A 4 2.62 -11.74 12.04
CA GLU A 4 2.02 -12.88 12.71
C GLU A 4 2.83 -13.31 13.93
N ASP A 5 4.15 -13.34 13.81
CA ASP A 5 5.03 -13.72 14.90
C ASP A 5 4.97 -12.75 16.05
N LEU A 6 4.92 -11.44 15.75
CA LEU A 6 4.80 -10.40 16.78
C LEU A 6 3.49 -10.54 17.55
N LEU A 7 2.39 -10.78 16.84
CA LEU A 7 1.06 -10.86 17.47
C LEU A 7 0.91 -12.09 18.35
N LYS A 8 1.57 -13.20 18.04
CA LYS A 8 1.54 -14.42 18.86
C LYS A 8 2.19 -14.25 20.21
N MET A 9 2.98 -13.22 20.42
CA MET A 9 3.76 -12.99 21.63
C MET A 9 3.02 -12.18 22.71
N ILE A 10 1.76 -11.76 22.46
CA ILE A 10 1.01 -10.88 23.35
C ILE A 10 -0.34 -11.46 23.72
N PRO A 11 -0.88 -11.13 24.94
CA PRO A 11 -2.23 -11.53 25.34
C PRO A 11 -3.27 -10.93 24.40
N ASP A 12 -4.40 -11.64 24.22
CA ASP A 12 -5.49 -11.23 23.32
C ASP A 12 -5.03 -11.00 21.87
N ALA A 13 -4.02 -11.76 21.45
CA ALA A 13 -3.42 -11.59 20.12
C ALA A 13 -4.44 -11.71 18.99
N ASP A 14 -5.40 -12.63 19.09
CA ASP A 14 -6.41 -12.83 18.05
C ASP A 14 -7.29 -11.60 17.87
N ARG A 15 -7.73 -10.98 18.97
CA ARG A 15 -8.54 -9.77 18.91
C ARG A 15 -7.76 -8.59 18.34
N ILE A 16 -6.51 -8.44 18.76
CA ILE A 16 -5.63 -7.39 18.28
C ILE A 16 -5.35 -7.59 16.79
N LYS A 17 -5.09 -8.82 16.38
CA LYS A 17 -4.86 -9.19 14.99
C LYS A 17 -6.05 -8.84 14.10
N ASP A 18 -7.27 -9.21 14.52
CA ASP A 18 -8.48 -8.93 13.75
C ASP A 18 -8.72 -7.43 13.59
N SER A 19 -8.56 -6.68 14.68
CA SER A 19 -8.70 -5.23 14.67
C SER A 19 -7.65 -4.58 13.76
N LEU A 20 -6.41 -5.05 13.83
CA LEU A 20 -5.33 -4.56 12.99
C LEU A 20 -5.59 -4.84 11.52
N GLU A 21 -6.01 -6.04 11.18
CA GLU A 21 -6.29 -6.41 9.78
C GLU A 21 -7.40 -5.55 9.18
N LYS A 22 -8.46 -5.29 9.94
CA LYS A 22 -9.53 -4.39 9.51
C LYS A 22 -9.01 -2.98 9.28
N ASN A 23 -8.18 -2.47 10.18
CA ASN A 23 -7.55 -1.17 10.06
C ASN A 23 -6.69 -1.09 8.79
N LEU A 24 -5.82 -2.07 8.58
CA LEU A 24 -4.92 -2.10 7.43
C LEU A 24 -5.67 -2.17 6.10
N LYS A 25 -6.76 -2.94 6.06
CA LYS A 25 -7.55 -3.08 4.84
C LYS A 25 -8.36 -1.84 4.51
N LYS A 26 -8.85 -1.15 5.53
CA LYS A 26 -9.72 0.02 5.42
C LYS A 26 -8.95 1.28 5.00
N ASN A 27 -7.72 1.44 5.48
CA ASN A 27 -6.93 2.64 5.23
C ASN A 27 -6.19 2.54 3.91
N LYS A 28 -6.11 3.66 3.19
CA LYS A 28 -5.55 3.73 1.85
C LYS A 28 -4.61 4.90 1.73
N LEU A 29 -3.70 4.80 0.79
CA LEU A 29 -2.86 5.91 0.36
C LEU A 29 -2.75 5.88 -1.16
N SER A 30 -2.26 6.97 -1.73
CA SER A 30 -2.02 7.02 -3.17
C SER A 30 -0.58 7.42 -3.45
N ALA A 31 -0.08 7.00 -4.61
CA ALA A 31 1.22 7.40 -5.11
C ALA A 31 1.10 7.74 -6.59
N THR A 32 1.75 8.82 -7.00
CA THR A 32 1.64 9.34 -8.36
C THR A 32 3.02 9.35 -9.01
N SER A 33 3.08 8.96 -10.28
CA SER A 33 4.31 9.03 -11.08
C SER A 33 4.81 10.48 -11.17
N LYS A 34 6.12 10.65 -11.44
CA LYS A 34 6.73 11.98 -11.53
C LYS A 34 6.08 12.88 -12.55
N ASN A 35 5.65 12.30 -13.68
CA ASN A 35 4.96 13.05 -14.73
C ASN A 35 3.49 13.37 -14.37
N GLY A 36 2.98 12.90 -13.24
CA GLY A 36 1.62 13.16 -12.78
C GLY A 36 0.54 12.38 -13.52
N MET A 37 0.91 11.47 -14.42
CA MET A 37 -0.06 10.84 -15.33
C MET A 37 -0.62 9.52 -14.82
N VAL A 38 0.00 8.90 -13.83
CA VAL A 38 -0.49 7.64 -13.24
C VAL A 38 -0.52 7.79 -11.74
N THR A 39 -1.67 7.45 -11.14
CA THR A 39 -1.85 7.39 -9.68
C THR A 39 -2.35 6.01 -9.31
N ALA A 40 -1.66 5.37 -8.39
CA ALA A 40 -2.07 4.10 -7.81
C ALA A 40 -2.62 4.34 -6.42
N VAL A 41 -3.77 3.74 -6.10
CA VAL A 41 -4.36 3.75 -4.76
C VAL A 41 -4.20 2.36 -4.18
N ILE A 42 -3.72 2.28 -2.95
CA ILE A 42 -3.35 1.04 -2.31
C ILE A 42 -3.79 1.08 -0.84
N ASN A 43 -4.26 -0.05 -0.30
CA ASN A 43 -4.51 -0.13 1.12
C ASN A 43 -3.24 -0.51 1.88
N TYR A 44 -3.31 -0.60 3.21
CA TYR A 44 -2.14 -0.91 4.02
C TYR A 44 -1.80 -2.40 4.05
N GLN A 45 -2.56 -3.23 3.33
CA GLN A 45 -2.24 -4.65 3.10
C GLN A 45 -1.57 -4.90 1.74
N GLN A 46 -1.08 -3.83 1.10
CA GLN A 46 -0.44 -3.87 -0.21
C GLN A 46 -1.37 -4.37 -1.33
N GLU A 47 -2.66 -4.09 -1.21
CA GLU A 47 -3.62 -4.38 -2.27
C GLU A 47 -3.90 -3.10 -3.07
N ILE A 48 -3.67 -3.13 -4.37
CA ILE A 48 -4.02 -2.03 -5.26
C ILE A 48 -5.54 -2.01 -5.38
N THR A 49 -6.15 -0.90 -4.97
CA THR A 49 -7.61 -0.76 -4.95
C THR A 49 -8.14 0.13 -6.08
N ASP A 50 -7.28 0.93 -6.67
CA ASP A 50 -7.65 1.75 -7.83
C ASP A 50 -6.40 2.16 -8.59
N LEU A 51 -6.59 2.52 -9.86
CA LEU A 51 -5.53 2.96 -10.75
C LEU A 51 -6.09 4.02 -11.68
N VAL A 52 -5.52 5.21 -11.63
CA VAL A 52 -5.95 6.33 -12.48
C VAL A 52 -4.86 6.59 -13.50
N ILE A 53 -5.21 6.52 -14.78
CA ILE A 53 -4.28 6.72 -15.90
C ILE A 53 -4.77 7.89 -16.72
N ASP A 54 -3.90 8.88 -16.96
CA ASP A 54 -4.21 9.98 -17.86
C ASP A 54 -4.42 9.45 -19.28
N ASN A 55 -5.50 9.87 -19.91
CA ASN A 55 -5.87 9.41 -21.26
C ASN A 55 -4.76 9.62 -22.29
N ARG A 56 -3.89 10.60 -22.10
CA ARG A 56 -2.76 10.86 -22.99
C ARG A 56 -1.80 9.69 -23.08
N LEU A 57 -1.73 8.84 -22.05
CA LEU A 57 -0.88 7.64 -22.06
C LEU A 57 -1.53 6.43 -22.73
N LEU A 58 -2.80 6.52 -23.10
CA LEU A 58 -3.54 5.41 -23.72
C LEU A 58 -3.39 5.37 -25.24
N ASP A 59 -2.49 6.16 -25.78
CA ASP A 59 -2.10 6.15 -27.18
C ASP A 59 -1.04 5.07 -27.38
N PRO A 60 -1.15 4.23 -28.44
CA PRO A 60 -0.13 3.19 -28.73
C PRO A 60 1.29 3.72 -28.83
N THR A 61 1.48 4.97 -29.28
CA THR A 61 2.80 5.60 -29.39
C THR A 61 3.38 5.94 -28.02
N LYS A 62 2.58 5.88 -26.95
CA LYS A 62 2.97 6.20 -25.57
C LYS A 62 3.15 4.97 -24.69
N ALA A 63 3.18 3.78 -25.28
CA ALA A 63 3.26 2.53 -24.51
C ALA A 63 4.46 2.48 -23.55
N GLY A 64 5.62 2.98 -24.00
CA GLY A 64 6.82 3.03 -23.16
C GLY A 64 6.66 3.97 -21.97
N ALA A 65 6.07 5.14 -22.20
CA ALA A 65 5.82 6.11 -21.12
C ALA A 65 4.78 5.58 -20.13
N LEU A 66 3.73 4.91 -20.62
CA LEU A 66 2.72 4.27 -19.78
C LEU A 66 3.36 3.22 -18.87
N LYS A 67 4.16 2.33 -19.45
CA LYS A 67 4.84 1.28 -18.71
C LYS A 67 5.73 1.86 -17.61
N ALA A 68 6.55 2.84 -17.94
CA ALA A 68 7.46 3.46 -16.98
C ALA A 68 6.71 4.15 -15.85
N SER A 69 5.64 4.86 -16.16
CA SER A 69 4.82 5.56 -15.17
C SER A 69 4.08 4.59 -14.24
N LEU A 70 3.58 3.47 -14.78
CA LEU A 70 2.95 2.41 -14.00
C LEU A 70 3.93 1.79 -13.01
N VAL A 71 5.11 1.41 -13.49
CA VAL A 71 6.14 0.81 -12.63
C VAL A 71 6.51 1.75 -11.50
N GLU A 72 6.71 3.03 -11.80
CA GLU A 72 7.07 4.04 -10.80
C GLU A 72 5.96 4.22 -9.74
N ALA A 73 4.72 4.45 -10.18
CA ALA A 73 3.60 4.68 -9.27
C ALA A 73 3.31 3.45 -8.41
N LEU A 74 3.30 2.26 -9.02
CA LEU A 74 3.02 1.02 -8.28
C LEU A 74 4.11 0.70 -7.26
N ASN A 75 5.37 0.83 -7.61
CA ASN A 75 6.48 0.57 -6.69
C ASN A 75 6.48 1.56 -5.52
N GLN A 76 6.20 2.82 -5.79
CA GLN A 76 6.10 3.84 -4.74
C GLN A 76 4.92 3.54 -3.81
N ALA A 77 3.78 3.17 -4.37
CA ALA A 77 2.59 2.81 -3.59
C ALA A 77 2.88 1.61 -2.67
N ILE A 78 3.49 0.56 -3.20
CA ILE A 78 3.82 -0.65 -2.44
C ILE A 78 4.78 -0.33 -1.30
N LYS A 79 5.82 0.45 -1.57
CA LYS A 79 6.80 0.86 -0.56
C LYS A 79 6.13 1.64 0.57
N SER A 80 5.34 2.64 0.23
CA SER A 80 4.65 3.49 1.21
C SER A 80 3.64 2.70 2.03
N SER A 81 2.90 1.81 1.38
CA SER A 81 1.92 0.94 2.04
C SER A 81 2.60 0.00 3.04
N ARG A 82 3.74 -0.59 2.65
CA ARG A 82 4.50 -1.46 3.54
C ARG A 82 4.96 -0.71 4.79
N ASN A 83 5.44 0.51 4.62
CA ASN A 83 5.86 1.35 5.75
C ASN A 83 4.69 1.64 6.69
N LYS A 84 3.51 1.95 6.13
CA LYS A 84 2.31 2.17 6.93
C LYS A 84 1.85 0.91 7.65
N MET A 85 1.93 -0.24 7.02
CA MET A 85 1.61 -1.51 7.67
C MET A 85 2.51 -1.74 8.88
N LEU A 86 3.81 -1.50 8.73
CA LEU A 86 4.77 -1.68 9.83
C LEU A 86 4.50 -0.70 10.98
N GLU A 87 4.22 0.57 10.66
CA GLU A 87 3.87 1.58 11.66
C GLU A 87 2.61 1.18 12.45
N GLU A 88 1.56 0.78 11.74
CA GLU A 88 0.29 0.41 12.37
C GLU A 88 0.42 -0.87 13.20
N THR A 89 1.20 -1.84 12.72
CA THR A 89 1.48 -3.07 13.48
C THR A 89 2.19 -2.75 14.78
N ALA A 90 3.25 -1.94 14.72
CA ALA A 90 3.99 -1.54 15.91
C ALA A 90 3.10 -0.76 16.89
N ARG A 91 2.26 0.13 16.38
CA ARG A 91 1.33 0.88 17.23
C ARG A 91 0.30 -0.01 17.90
N ALA A 92 -0.20 -1.03 17.19
CA ALA A 92 -1.20 -1.97 17.72
C ALA A 92 -0.64 -2.78 18.90
N ILE A 93 0.64 -3.10 18.88
CA ILE A 93 1.30 -3.83 19.97
C ILE A 93 2.11 -2.91 20.89
N LYS A 94 1.97 -1.61 20.72
CA LYS A 94 2.56 -0.56 21.58
C LYS A 94 4.08 -0.63 21.67
N LEU A 95 4.75 -0.90 20.55
CA LEU A 95 6.21 -0.89 20.47
C LEU A 95 6.78 0.48 20.10
N ILE A 96 5.94 1.42 19.72
CA ILE A 96 6.35 2.78 19.39
C ILE A 96 5.95 3.70 20.54
#